data_d69e034e065f5e1d8382d50b2388f837
#
_entry.id   d69e034e065f5e1d8382d50b2388f837
#
_cell.length_a   1.000
_cell.length_b   1.000
_cell.length_c   1.000
_cell.angle_alpha   90.00
_cell.angle_beta   90.00
_cell.angle_gamma   90.00
#
_symmetry.space_group_name_H-M   'P 1'
#
loop_
_entity.id
_entity.type
_entity.pdbx_description
1 polymer ?
#
loop_
_entity_poly.entity_id
_entity_poly.type
_entity_poly.pdbx_seq_one_letter_code
_entity_poly.pdbx_strand_id
1 'polypeptide(L)'
;TYFDLGVSLNNFYMISLGQWQRIFLSHVQPLNFFFSLPYQISPSLFPAFLLVTQSSLLALPVIGLYKHYGSIPALAFSLYFPLWYIALFDFHIDHLAIPLLFGFFFLERQGKIALAITLAVLLALVKEIFALQVAFCGLFLILSKKRWAAGMFLSAFGIIYFYVATHYFLRYFSMTPLMDPLSSIQSLQTPFA
;
A
#
# COMPACT_ATOMS: atom_id res chain seq x y z
N THR A 1 -12.28 16.79 0.22
CA THR A 1 -12.10 16.66 1.70
C THR A 1 -10.73 16.07 1.96
N TYR A 2 -9.90 16.78 2.71
CA TYR A 2 -8.54 16.32 3.08
C TYR A 2 -8.56 15.36 4.29
N PHE A 3 -9.63 14.58 4.45
CA PHE A 3 -9.82 13.75 5.64
C PHE A 3 -8.81 12.60 5.69
N ASP A 4 -8.66 11.86 4.60
CA ASP A 4 -7.79 10.68 4.56
C ASP A 4 -6.31 11.05 4.59
N LEU A 5 -5.94 12.18 3.95
CA LEU A 5 -4.60 12.74 4.08
C LEU A 5 -4.31 13.10 5.54
N GLY A 6 -5.26 13.74 6.24
CA GLY A 6 -5.12 14.09 7.65
C GLY A 6 -4.93 12.87 8.54
N VAL A 7 -5.71 11.81 8.34
CA VAL A 7 -5.55 10.53 9.05
C VAL A 7 -4.18 9.91 8.77
N SER A 8 -3.76 9.91 7.50
CA SER A 8 -2.45 9.36 7.10
C SER A 8 -1.30 10.16 7.71
N LEU A 9 -1.36 11.49 7.69
CA LEU A 9 -0.35 12.37 8.30
C LEU A 9 -0.25 12.14 9.81
N ASN A 10 -1.38 12.01 10.50
CA ASN A 10 -1.39 11.69 11.93
C ASN A 10 -0.76 10.32 12.20
N ASN A 11 -1.04 9.31 11.37
CA ASN A 11 -0.41 8.01 11.52
C ASN A 11 1.11 8.08 11.33
N PHE A 12 1.59 8.78 10.29
CA PHE A 12 3.03 8.96 10.05
C PHE A 12 3.71 9.73 11.19
N TYR A 13 3.06 10.78 11.70
CA TYR A 13 3.53 11.51 12.87
C TYR A 13 3.69 10.58 14.09
N MET A 14 2.65 9.81 14.41
CA MET A 14 2.69 8.90 15.55
C MET A 14 3.72 7.79 15.40
N ILE A 15 3.88 7.25 14.17
CA ILE A 15 4.94 6.28 13.87
C ILE A 15 6.32 6.92 14.08
N SER A 16 6.52 8.18 13.68
CA SER A 16 7.78 8.91 13.87
C SER A 16 8.11 9.14 15.35
N LEU A 17 7.11 9.15 16.22
CA LEU A 17 7.25 9.19 17.69
C LEU A 17 7.46 7.81 18.33
N GLY A 18 7.66 6.76 17.52
CA GLY A 18 7.88 5.40 18.00
C GLY A 18 6.61 4.57 18.24
N GLN A 19 5.42 5.10 17.91
CA GLN A 19 4.16 4.36 18.00
C GLN A 19 3.94 3.49 16.76
N TRP A 20 4.87 2.56 16.51
CA TRP A 20 4.86 1.69 15.33
C TRP A 20 3.61 0.79 15.24
N GLN A 21 2.91 0.55 16.35
CA GLN A 21 1.64 -0.20 16.38
C GLN A 21 0.55 0.41 15.49
N ARG A 22 0.69 1.69 15.14
CA ARG A 22 -0.22 2.41 14.24
C ARG A 22 -0.33 1.78 12.84
N ILE A 23 0.69 1.04 12.39
CA ILE A 23 0.63 0.31 11.10
C ILE A 23 -0.36 -0.86 11.11
N PHE A 24 -0.89 -1.25 12.30
CA PHE A 24 -1.78 -2.40 12.49
C PHE A 24 -3.18 -2.02 13.03
N LEU A 25 -3.51 -0.75 13.21
CA LEU A 25 -4.73 -0.34 13.90
C LEU A 25 -6.02 -0.75 13.19
N SER A 26 -6.21 -0.27 11.98
CA SER A 26 -7.41 -0.55 11.17
C SER A 26 -7.11 -1.52 10.03
N HIS A 27 -5.86 -1.53 9.61
CA HIS A 27 -5.33 -2.34 8.52
C HIS A 27 -3.88 -2.70 8.81
N VAL A 28 -3.42 -3.82 8.27
CA VAL A 28 -2.00 -4.20 8.32
C VAL A 28 -1.29 -3.57 7.12
N GLN A 29 -0.63 -2.43 7.35
CA GLN A 29 0.01 -1.60 6.32
C GLN A 29 1.50 -1.36 6.62
N PRO A 30 2.36 -2.39 6.56
CA PRO A 30 3.78 -2.26 6.93
C PRO A 30 4.53 -1.19 6.13
N LEU A 31 4.13 -0.90 4.88
CA LEU A 31 4.77 0.14 4.07
C LEU A 31 4.63 1.54 4.67
N ASN A 32 3.65 1.79 5.54
CA ASN A 32 3.54 3.06 6.25
C ASN A 32 4.78 3.39 7.08
N PHE A 33 5.47 2.37 7.56
CA PHE A 33 6.75 2.58 8.26
C PHE A 33 7.78 3.28 7.38
N PHE A 34 7.94 2.84 6.14
CA PHE A 34 8.88 3.46 5.20
C PHE A 34 8.45 4.87 4.78
N PHE A 35 7.16 5.11 4.63
CA PHE A 35 6.62 6.44 4.34
C PHE A 35 6.76 7.40 5.52
N SER A 36 6.85 6.92 6.75
CA SER A 36 7.08 7.78 7.93
C SER A 36 8.50 8.34 8.01
N LEU A 37 9.48 7.73 7.33
CA LEU A 37 10.88 8.20 7.36
C LEU A 37 11.05 9.60 6.74
N PRO A 38 10.55 9.90 5.52
CA PRO A 38 10.62 11.26 4.96
C PRO A 38 9.88 12.31 5.80
N TYR A 39 8.86 11.92 6.55
CA TYR A 39 8.15 12.81 7.47
C TYR A 39 9.12 13.44 8.49
N GLN A 40 10.07 12.66 9.02
CA GLN A 40 11.04 13.13 10.01
C GLN A 40 12.01 14.18 9.42
N ILE A 41 12.23 14.16 8.11
CA ILE A 41 13.15 15.09 7.43
C ILE A 41 12.49 16.46 7.24
N SER A 42 11.25 16.48 6.77
CA SER A 42 10.53 17.74 6.49
C SER A 42 9.01 17.57 6.64
N PRO A 43 8.47 17.72 7.86
CA PRO A 43 7.02 17.58 8.11
C PRO A 43 6.17 18.54 7.29
N SER A 44 6.65 19.76 7.04
CA SER A 44 5.89 20.79 6.31
C SER A 44 5.74 20.50 4.81
N LEU A 45 6.73 19.86 4.19
CA LEU A 45 6.70 19.48 2.77
C LEU A 45 6.11 18.08 2.55
N PHE A 46 5.93 17.31 3.62
CA PHE A 46 5.54 15.92 3.52
C PHE A 46 4.16 15.69 2.88
N PRO A 47 3.11 16.51 3.11
CA PRO A 47 1.84 16.37 2.40
C PRO A 47 2.00 16.47 0.89
N ALA A 48 2.75 17.47 0.42
CA ALA A 48 3.05 17.63 -1.01
C ALA A 48 3.87 16.45 -1.55
N PHE A 49 4.85 15.98 -0.79
CA PHE A 49 5.64 14.79 -1.14
C PHE A 49 4.74 13.55 -1.35
N LEU A 50 3.78 13.30 -0.47
CA LEU A 50 2.87 12.17 -0.60
C LEU A 50 2.02 12.25 -1.88
N LEU A 51 1.42 13.41 -2.15
CA LEU A 51 0.56 13.61 -3.32
C LEU A 51 1.35 13.52 -4.63
N VAL A 52 2.54 14.12 -4.68
CA VAL A 52 3.43 14.04 -5.86
C VAL A 52 3.90 12.61 -6.08
N THR A 53 4.27 11.90 -5.01
CA THR A 53 4.69 10.49 -5.08
C THR A 53 3.57 9.61 -5.59
N GLN A 54 2.34 9.76 -5.04
CA GLN A 54 1.16 9.03 -5.49
C GLN A 54 0.91 9.24 -6.98
N SER A 55 0.84 10.49 -7.43
CA SER A 55 0.57 10.83 -8.83
C SER A 55 1.66 10.30 -9.77
N SER A 56 2.93 10.43 -9.37
CA SER A 56 4.07 9.93 -10.14
C SER A 56 4.03 8.40 -10.28
N LEU A 57 3.72 7.69 -9.19
CA LEU A 57 3.63 6.24 -9.20
C LEU A 57 2.45 5.73 -10.03
N LEU A 58 1.31 6.43 -10.01
CA LEU A 58 0.16 6.10 -10.88
C LEU A 58 0.44 6.33 -12.36
N ALA A 59 1.39 7.20 -12.71
CA ALA A 59 1.81 7.41 -14.10
C ALA A 59 2.73 6.28 -14.63
N LEU A 60 3.43 5.53 -13.77
CA LEU A 60 4.35 4.47 -14.20
C LEU A 60 3.70 3.38 -15.07
N PRO A 61 2.50 2.86 -14.76
CA PRO A 61 1.81 1.92 -15.63
C PRO A 61 1.56 2.44 -17.04
N VAL A 62 1.25 3.74 -17.20
CA VAL A 62 1.06 4.37 -18.53
C VAL A 62 2.33 4.25 -19.37
N ILE A 63 3.49 4.58 -18.77
CA ILE A 63 4.79 4.48 -19.43
C ILE A 63 5.09 3.03 -19.80
N GLY A 64 4.84 2.10 -18.89
CA GLY A 64 5.01 0.67 -19.14
C GLY A 64 4.10 0.16 -20.26
N LEU A 65 2.82 0.51 -20.23
CA LEU A 65 1.86 0.15 -21.29
C LEU A 65 2.29 0.71 -22.63
N TYR A 66 2.67 1.99 -22.69
CA TYR A 66 3.15 2.61 -23.94
C TYR A 66 4.35 1.86 -24.52
N LYS A 67 5.36 1.57 -23.69
CA LYS A 67 6.59 0.88 -24.13
C LYS A 67 6.36 -0.56 -24.60
N HIS A 68 5.43 -1.28 -23.98
CA HIS A 68 5.25 -2.71 -24.24
C HIS A 68 4.08 -3.05 -25.16
N TYR A 69 3.06 -2.17 -25.24
CA TYR A 69 1.81 -2.45 -25.95
C TYR A 69 1.37 -1.31 -26.88
N GLY A 70 2.09 -0.17 -26.89
CA GLY A 70 1.80 0.98 -27.73
C GLY A 70 0.81 1.97 -27.14
N SER A 71 0.40 2.95 -27.97
CA SER A 71 -0.37 4.11 -27.51
C SER A 71 -1.81 3.78 -27.10
N ILE A 72 -2.47 2.82 -27.77
CA ILE A 72 -3.89 2.53 -27.49
C ILE A 72 -4.12 2.05 -26.05
N PRO A 73 -3.42 1.01 -25.54
CA PRO A 73 -3.59 0.59 -24.15
C PRO A 73 -3.15 1.68 -23.13
N ALA A 74 -2.11 2.44 -23.46
CA ALA A 74 -1.65 3.53 -22.60
C ALA A 74 -2.71 4.64 -22.49
N LEU A 75 -3.31 5.04 -23.62
CA LEU A 75 -4.41 6.01 -23.64
C LEU A 75 -5.65 5.48 -22.94
N ALA A 76 -6.05 4.24 -23.19
CA ALA A 76 -7.20 3.62 -22.54
C ALA A 76 -7.04 3.62 -21.03
N PHE A 77 -5.84 3.28 -20.52
CA PHE A 77 -5.53 3.31 -19.11
C PHE A 77 -5.49 4.76 -18.57
N SER A 78 -4.90 5.70 -19.30
CA SER A 78 -4.83 7.12 -18.90
C SER A 78 -6.21 7.78 -18.84
N LEU A 79 -7.14 7.38 -19.72
CA LEU A 79 -8.49 7.90 -19.78
C LEU A 79 -9.47 7.14 -18.87
N TYR A 80 -9.00 6.12 -18.16
CA TYR A 80 -9.85 5.36 -17.26
C TYR A 80 -10.27 6.21 -16.06
N PHE A 81 -11.52 6.63 -16.06
CA PHE A 81 -12.08 7.56 -15.08
C PHE A 81 -11.77 7.25 -13.61
N PRO A 82 -11.83 5.98 -13.14
CA PRO A 82 -11.48 5.68 -11.76
C PRO A 82 -10.05 6.06 -11.37
N LEU A 83 -9.08 6.03 -12.31
CA LEU A 83 -7.71 6.50 -12.03
C LEU A 83 -7.65 8.00 -11.78
N TRP A 84 -8.43 8.78 -12.52
CA TRP A 84 -8.52 10.23 -12.32
C TRP A 84 -9.12 10.54 -10.96
N TYR A 85 -10.20 9.84 -10.62
CA TYR A 85 -10.81 9.97 -9.31
C TYR A 85 -9.82 9.66 -8.19
N ILE A 86 -9.08 8.57 -8.31
CA ILE A 86 -8.04 8.17 -7.36
C ILE A 86 -6.90 9.22 -7.30
N ALA A 87 -6.42 9.71 -8.45
CA ALA A 87 -5.30 10.64 -8.52
C ALA A 87 -5.65 12.05 -7.99
N LEU A 88 -6.89 12.47 -8.17
CA LEU A 88 -7.40 13.79 -7.74
C LEU A 88 -7.99 13.77 -6.32
N PHE A 89 -8.27 12.59 -5.80
CA PHE A 89 -8.74 12.41 -4.45
C PHE A 89 -7.58 12.58 -3.44
N ASP A 90 -7.83 12.26 -2.21
CA ASP A 90 -6.87 12.36 -1.13
C ASP A 90 -5.79 11.27 -1.18
N PHE A 91 -4.73 11.39 -0.38
CA PHE A 91 -3.69 10.37 -0.31
C PHE A 91 -4.23 9.07 0.30
N HIS A 92 -4.01 7.98 -0.42
CA HIS A 92 -4.26 6.62 0.06
C HIS A 92 -3.09 5.70 -0.30
N ILE A 93 -2.54 4.98 0.67
CA ILE A 93 -1.45 4.04 0.41
C ILE A 93 -1.87 2.92 -0.56
N ASP A 94 -3.15 2.59 -0.62
CA ASP A 94 -3.72 1.57 -1.52
C ASP A 94 -3.40 1.82 -3.00
N HIS A 95 -3.14 3.08 -3.37
CA HIS A 95 -2.77 3.44 -4.75
C HIS A 95 -1.45 2.83 -5.20
N LEU A 96 -0.57 2.48 -4.27
CA LEU A 96 0.68 1.78 -4.56
C LEU A 96 0.45 0.38 -5.15
N ALA A 97 -0.71 -0.22 -4.88
CA ALA A 97 -1.04 -1.54 -5.43
C ALA A 97 -1.05 -1.55 -6.97
N ILE A 98 -1.49 -0.45 -7.60
CA ILE A 98 -1.59 -0.35 -9.06
C ILE A 98 -0.21 -0.47 -9.73
N PRO A 99 0.78 0.41 -9.45
CA PRO A 99 2.10 0.31 -10.09
C PRO A 99 2.85 -0.97 -9.69
N LEU A 100 2.67 -1.48 -8.48
CA LEU A 100 3.29 -2.74 -8.05
C LEU A 100 2.75 -3.94 -8.83
N LEU A 101 1.43 -4.01 -9.03
CA LEU A 101 0.81 -5.08 -9.80
C LEU A 101 1.19 -5.01 -11.29
N PHE A 102 1.17 -3.82 -11.90
CA PHE A 102 1.65 -3.65 -13.27
C PHE A 102 3.13 -3.98 -13.39
N GLY A 103 3.96 -3.53 -12.45
CA GLY A 103 5.37 -3.84 -12.39
C GLY A 103 5.65 -5.35 -12.32
N PHE A 104 4.86 -6.08 -11.51
CA PHE A 104 4.92 -7.54 -11.44
C PHE A 104 4.75 -8.16 -12.84
N PHE A 105 3.69 -7.81 -13.58
CA PHE A 105 3.44 -8.36 -14.91
C PHE A 105 4.48 -7.93 -15.95
N PHE A 106 4.96 -6.68 -15.90
CA PHE A 106 6.01 -6.22 -16.82
C PHE A 106 7.34 -6.94 -16.59
N LEU A 107 7.75 -7.14 -15.33
CA LEU A 107 8.98 -7.85 -15.01
C LEU A 107 8.88 -9.35 -15.26
N GLU A 108 7.72 -9.95 -14.99
CA GLU A 108 7.43 -11.34 -15.32
C GLU A 108 7.58 -11.58 -16.83
N ARG A 109 6.98 -10.70 -17.64
CA ARG A 109 7.08 -10.78 -19.12
C ARG A 109 8.52 -10.63 -19.62
N GLN A 110 9.36 -9.84 -18.94
CA GLN A 110 10.78 -9.71 -19.25
C GLN A 110 11.62 -10.90 -18.74
N GLY A 111 11.03 -11.88 -18.09
CA GLY A 111 11.75 -13.01 -17.47
C GLY A 111 12.44 -12.68 -16.15
N LYS A 112 12.30 -11.47 -15.63
CA LYS A 112 12.92 -10.99 -14.38
C LYS A 112 12.13 -11.44 -13.14
N ILE A 113 12.03 -12.75 -12.94
CA ILE A 113 11.11 -13.35 -11.97
C ILE A 113 11.41 -12.95 -10.52
N ALA A 114 12.69 -12.89 -10.13
CA ALA A 114 13.06 -12.48 -8.78
C ALA A 114 12.51 -11.07 -8.46
N LEU A 115 12.68 -10.11 -9.40
CA LEU A 115 12.16 -8.75 -9.22
C LEU A 115 10.62 -8.72 -9.23
N ALA A 116 9.99 -9.55 -10.08
CA ALA A 116 8.53 -9.66 -10.07
C ALA A 116 8.02 -10.18 -8.71
N ILE A 117 8.65 -11.21 -8.15
CA ILE A 117 8.33 -11.72 -6.82
C ILE A 117 8.51 -10.62 -5.76
N THR A 118 9.61 -9.86 -5.81
CA THR A 118 9.83 -8.73 -4.88
C THR A 118 8.68 -7.72 -4.94
N LEU A 119 8.23 -7.33 -6.15
CA LEU A 119 7.09 -6.39 -6.27
C LEU A 119 5.78 -7.01 -5.76
N ALA A 120 5.56 -8.32 -5.96
CA ALA A 120 4.40 -9.00 -5.40
C ALA A 120 4.45 -9.04 -3.86
N VAL A 121 5.61 -9.28 -3.26
CA VAL A 121 5.76 -9.20 -1.80
C VAL A 121 5.51 -7.79 -1.29
N LEU A 122 6.04 -6.76 -1.94
CA LEU A 122 5.77 -5.36 -1.61
C LEU A 122 4.28 -5.03 -1.74
N LEU A 123 3.59 -5.59 -2.73
CA LEU A 123 2.14 -5.44 -2.89
C LEU A 123 1.37 -5.98 -1.67
N ALA A 124 1.74 -7.13 -1.12
CA ALA A 124 1.12 -7.65 0.10
C ALA A 124 1.35 -6.73 1.31
N LEU A 125 2.49 -6.00 1.35
CA LEU A 125 2.84 -5.08 2.44
C LEU A 125 2.13 -3.72 2.33
N VAL A 126 1.47 -3.42 1.22
CA VAL A 126 0.64 -2.19 1.09
C VAL A 126 -0.54 -2.28 2.06
N LYS A 127 -1.26 -3.41 2.02
CA LYS A 127 -2.42 -3.68 2.88
C LYS A 127 -2.76 -5.17 2.82
N GLU A 128 -3.25 -5.73 3.92
CA GLU A 128 -3.52 -7.17 4.05
C GLU A 128 -4.39 -7.74 2.92
N ILE A 129 -5.35 -6.97 2.42
CA ILE A 129 -6.25 -7.42 1.34
C ILE A 129 -5.50 -7.72 0.02
N PHE A 130 -4.42 -7.01 -0.25
CA PHE A 130 -3.63 -7.22 -1.46
C PHE A 130 -2.82 -8.52 -1.42
N ALA A 131 -2.68 -9.15 -0.26
CA ALA A 131 -2.08 -10.47 -0.15
C ALA A 131 -2.89 -11.54 -0.92
N LEU A 132 -4.21 -11.39 -1.02
CA LEU A 132 -5.02 -12.25 -1.87
C LEU A 132 -4.70 -12.05 -3.35
N GLN A 133 -4.44 -10.82 -3.80
CA GLN A 133 -3.99 -10.56 -5.17
C GLN A 133 -2.62 -11.22 -5.43
N VAL A 134 -1.72 -11.22 -4.44
CA VAL A 134 -0.43 -11.92 -4.53
C VAL A 134 -0.63 -13.44 -4.67
N ALA A 135 -1.57 -14.02 -3.93
CA ALA A 135 -1.92 -15.43 -4.10
C ALA A 135 -2.43 -15.72 -5.53
N PHE A 136 -3.25 -14.85 -6.11
CA PHE A 136 -3.68 -14.96 -7.51
C PHE A 136 -2.54 -14.75 -8.51
N CYS A 137 -1.57 -13.86 -8.25
CA CYS A 137 -0.34 -13.75 -9.05
C CYS A 137 0.44 -15.06 -9.04
N GLY A 138 0.52 -15.72 -7.88
CA GLY A 138 1.13 -17.05 -7.76
C GLY A 138 0.40 -18.11 -8.61
N LEU A 139 -0.93 -18.14 -8.50
CA LEU A 139 -1.75 -19.04 -9.32
C LEU A 139 -1.58 -18.78 -10.83
N PHE A 140 -1.51 -17.51 -11.23
CA PHE A 140 -1.19 -17.13 -12.62
C PHE A 140 0.15 -17.70 -13.09
N LEU A 141 1.20 -17.63 -12.27
CA LEU A 141 2.52 -18.19 -12.60
C LEU A 141 2.46 -19.71 -12.78
N ILE A 142 1.67 -20.42 -11.96
CA ILE A 142 1.48 -21.87 -12.09
C ILE A 142 0.74 -22.21 -13.39
N LEU A 143 -0.45 -21.64 -13.57
CA LEU A 143 -1.36 -22.05 -14.63
C LEU A 143 -0.92 -21.58 -16.01
N SER A 144 -0.50 -20.31 -16.13
CA SER A 144 -0.22 -19.69 -17.42
C SER A 144 1.24 -19.80 -17.83
N LYS A 145 2.16 -19.85 -16.87
CA LYS A 145 3.61 -19.78 -17.12
C LYS A 145 4.37 -21.05 -16.74
N LYS A 146 3.69 -22.02 -16.12
CA LYS A 146 4.29 -23.28 -15.63
C LYS A 146 5.50 -23.05 -14.71
N ARG A 147 5.53 -21.94 -13.98
CA ARG A 147 6.59 -21.58 -13.03
C ARG A 147 6.19 -22.02 -11.62
N TRP A 148 6.17 -23.33 -11.41
CA TRP A 148 5.63 -23.96 -10.23
C TRP A 148 6.24 -23.44 -8.90
N ALA A 149 7.56 -23.39 -8.79
CA ALA A 149 8.22 -23.00 -7.54
C ALA A 149 7.87 -21.55 -7.14
N ALA A 150 8.01 -20.60 -8.06
CA ALA A 150 7.66 -19.19 -7.80
C ALA A 150 6.16 -19.00 -7.54
N GLY A 151 5.33 -19.72 -8.28
CA GLY A 151 3.89 -19.64 -8.14
C GLY A 151 3.40 -20.22 -6.82
N MET A 152 3.89 -21.40 -6.41
CA MET A 152 3.56 -21.98 -5.11
C MET A 152 4.02 -21.10 -3.95
N PHE A 153 5.23 -20.52 -4.07
CA PHE A 153 5.73 -19.57 -3.08
C PHE A 153 4.78 -18.37 -2.91
N LEU A 154 4.42 -17.68 -4.00
CA LEU A 154 3.55 -16.50 -3.93
C LEU A 154 2.13 -16.86 -3.46
N SER A 155 1.57 -17.98 -3.92
CA SER A 155 0.25 -18.42 -3.50
C SER A 155 0.21 -18.74 -2.01
N ALA A 156 1.19 -19.52 -1.51
CA ALA A 156 1.30 -19.85 -0.10
C ALA A 156 1.56 -18.59 0.74
N PHE A 157 2.51 -17.75 0.33
CA PHE A 157 2.83 -16.50 1.01
C PHE A 157 1.61 -15.59 1.12
N GLY A 158 0.88 -15.36 0.01
CA GLY A 158 -0.30 -14.50 0.01
C GLY A 158 -1.41 -14.99 0.96
N ILE A 159 -1.71 -16.31 0.93
CA ILE A 159 -2.72 -16.91 1.81
C ILE A 159 -2.29 -16.84 3.28
N ILE A 160 -1.05 -17.24 3.58
CA ILE A 160 -0.52 -17.25 4.95
C ILE A 160 -0.46 -15.82 5.50
N TYR A 161 0.06 -14.86 4.70
CA TYR A 161 0.14 -13.48 5.11
C TYR A 161 -1.25 -12.89 5.39
N PHE A 162 -2.22 -13.10 4.49
CA PHE A 162 -3.59 -12.65 4.69
C PHE A 162 -4.19 -13.21 5.98
N TYR A 163 -4.04 -14.53 6.20
CA TYR A 163 -4.55 -15.19 7.40
C TYR A 163 -3.91 -14.64 8.68
N VAL A 164 -2.59 -14.53 8.70
CA VAL A 164 -1.84 -14.00 9.86
C VAL A 164 -2.20 -12.54 10.11
N ALA A 165 -2.27 -11.71 9.06
CA ALA A 165 -2.62 -10.31 9.18
C ALA A 165 -4.02 -10.12 9.77
N THR A 166 -5.01 -10.86 9.28
CA THR A 166 -6.41 -10.68 9.70
C THR A 166 -6.72 -11.34 11.04
N HIS A 167 -6.20 -12.56 11.31
CA HIS A 167 -6.57 -13.32 12.51
C HIS A 167 -5.71 -13.01 13.73
N TYR A 168 -4.44 -12.63 13.51
CA TYR A 168 -3.54 -12.34 14.64
C TYR A 168 -3.31 -10.83 14.79
N PHE A 169 -2.81 -10.14 13.77
CA PHE A 169 -2.44 -8.73 13.92
C PHE A 169 -3.67 -7.83 14.13
N LEU A 170 -4.65 -7.85 13.23
CA LEU A 170 -5.82 -6.98 13.39
C LEU A 170 -6.57 -7.30 14.69
N ARG A 171 -6.76 -8.58 15.02
CA ARG A 171 -7.45 -8.97 16.24
C ARG A 171 -6.68 -8.53 17.50
N TYR A 172 -5.36 -8.74 17.53
CA TYR A 172 -4.53 -8.36 18.68
C TYR A 172 -4.53 -6.85 18.91
N PHE A 173 -4.29 -6.06 17.86
CA PHE A 173 -4.19 -4.61 17.97
C PHE A 173 -5.54 -3.91 18.08
N SER A 174 -6.64 -4.48 17.56
CA SER A 174 -7.98 -3.95 17.79
C SER A 174 -8.48 -4.14 19.22
N MET A 175 -7.96 -5.13 19.94
CA MET A 175 -8.31 -5.40 21.34
C MET A 175 -7.42 -4.67 22.35
N THR A 176 -6.25 -4.18 21.94
CA THR A 176 -5.45 -3.31 22.80
C THR A 176 -6.05 -1.92 22.76
N PRO A 177 -6.51 -1.35 23.91
CA PRO A 177 -6.92 0.04 23.97
C PRO A 177 -5.68 0.90 23.75
N LEU A 178 -5.36 1.15 22.47
CA LEU A 178 -4.48 2.27 22.16
C LEU A 178 -5.24 3.49 22.65
N MET A 179 -4.63 4.24 23.59
CA MET A 179 -5.20 5.43 24.18
C MET A 179 -5.96 6.19 23.10
N ASP A 180 -7.27 6.25 23.27
CA ASP A 180 -8.14 7.00 22.38
C ASP A 180 -7.57 8.43 22.33
N PRO A 181 -7.20 8.97 21.16
CA PRO A 181 -6.74 10.36 21.06
C PRO A 181 -7.72 11.35 21.71
N LEU A 182 -9.01 10.98 21.76
CA LEU A 182 -10.05 11.74 22.44
C LEU A 182 -9.92 11.68 23.96
N SER A 183 -9.43 10.61 24.56
CA SER A 183 -9.21 10.53 26.00
C SER A 183 -8.07 11.44 26.46
N SER A 184 -7.04 11.61 25.62
CA SER A 184 -5.96 12.58 25.89
C SER A 184 -6.42 14.04 25.76
N ILE A 185 -7.38 14.32 24.87
CA ILE A 185 -7.98 15.66 24.72
C ILE A 185 -8.96 15.93 25.87
N GLN A 186 -9.72 14.94 26.30
CA GLN A 186 -10.62 15.09 27.44
C GLN A 186 -9.87 15.35 28.78
N SER A 187 -8.67 14.76 28.92
CA SER A 187 -7.83 15.05 30.12
C SER A 187 -7.29 16.48 30.14
N LEU A 188 -7.20 17.15 28.99
CA LEU A 188 -6.81 18.56 28.85
C LEU A 188 -7.99 19.52 29.04
N GLN A 189 -9.23 19.03 29.05
CA GLN A 189 -10.44 19.83 29.19
C GLN A 189 -11.00 19.81 30.64
N THR A 190 -10.38 19.13 31.61
CA THR A 190 -10.73 19.31 33.03
C THR A 190 -10.23 20.68 33.46
N PRO A 191 -11.14 21.65 33.72
CA PRO A 191 -10.71 22.92 34.24
C PRO A 191 -10.11 22.66 35.64
N PHE A 192 -9.05 23.37 35.92
CA PHE A 192 -8.47 23.43 37.26
C PHE A 192 -9.59 23.79 38.25
N ALA A 193 -10.00 22.83 39.08
CA ALA A 193 -10.81 23.06 40.24
C ALA A 193 -9.91 23.40 41.42
#